data_71ef70ee31b1dfb6b1fd049b051c5aea
#
_entry.id   71ef70ee31b1dfb6b1fd049b051c5aea
#
_cell.length_a   1.000
_cell.length_b   1.000
_cell.length_c   1.000
_cell.angle_alpha   90.00
_cell.angle_beta   90.00
_cell.angle_gamma   90.00
#
_symmetry.space_group_name_H-M   'P 1'
#
loop_
_entity.id
_entity.type
_entity.pdbx_description
1 polymer ?
#
loop_
_entity_poly.entity_id
_entity_poly.type
_entity_poly.pdbx_seq_one_letter_code
_entity_poly.pdbx_strand_id
1 'polypeptide(L)'
;MDREGGFEIHNKGVRENIVTSSDLAVQHFLTEQLRSHYPEIGFLCEEEDLEDVSGHEAVWVIDPIDGTANYARGNENCCISVALVSRGEALLGVVYSPWRGELYTAEKGKGAFCNGKPLHVSDRPFEQGLLFTAMSTYHKEWSRYCSDIIYDLYQECNDVRRTGSAAVELCLMAAGFAELYFEMRLMPWDYAAAGLILTEAGGHVCSYDGNAPSLYEPSLFLAANSKDSCERLLRTVRHHLPAMPY
;
A
#
# COMPACT_ATOMS: atom_id res chain seq x y z
N MET A 1 13.99 24.30 -6.10
CA MET A 1 14.17 22.84 -6.08
C MET A 1 14.75 22.46 -7.40
N ASP A 2 16.01 22.09 -7.40
CA ASP A 2 16.72 21.73 -8.63
C ASP A 2 16.21 20.40 -9.13
N ARG A 3 15.53 20.44 -10.30
CA ARG A 3 15.05 19.25 -11.03
C ARG A 3 16.17 18.58 -11.86
N GLU A 4 17.40 18.71 -11.40
CA GLU A 4 18.60 18.21 -12.09
C GLU A 4 19.15 16.91 -11.47
N GLY A 5 18.27 15.96 -11.19
CA GLY A 5 18.69 14.58 -11.00
C GLY A 5 18.23 13.77 -12.21
N GLY A 6 19.10 13.61 -13.20
CA GLY A 6 18.81 12.80 -14.39
C GLY A 6 18.66 11.33 -13.99
N PHE A 7 17.44 10.87 -13.76
CA PHE A 7 17.12 9.45 -13.65
C PHE A 7 16.61 8.95 -15.00
N GLU A 8 16.96 7.73 -15.36
CA GLU A 8 16.45 7.07 -16.54
C GLU A 8 15.10 6.42 -16.23
N ILE A 9 14.14 6.54 -17.16
CA ILE A 9 12.81 5.93 -17.06
C ILE A 9 12.74 4.77 -18.04
N HIS A 10 12.38 3.59 -17.55
CA HIS A 10 12.15 2.41 -18.36
C HIS A 10 10.71 1.91 -18.21
N ASN A 11 10.17 1.25 -19.25
CA ASN A 11 8.84 0.63 -19.21
C ASN A 11 8.96 -0.86 -18.88
N LYS A 12 8.17 -1.34 -17.91
CA LYS A 12 8.06 -2.75 -17.53
C LYS A 12 6.99 -3.50 -18.34
N GLY A 13 6.97 -3.35 -19.67
CA GLY A 13 6.08 -4.09 -20.58
C GLY A 13 4.79 -3.36 -20.96
N VAL A 14 4.09 -2.68 -20.06
CA VAL A 14 2.96 -1.81 -20.37
C VAL A 14 3.34 -0.35 -20.16
N ARG A 15 2.74 0.55 -20.95
CA ARG A 15 3.09 1.98 -20.96
C ARG A 15 2.98 2.65 -19.59
N GLU A 16 2.07 2.19 -18.77
CA GLU A 16 1.76 2.74 -17.47
C GLU A 16 2.68 2.22 -16.35
N ASN A 17 3.37 1.09 -16.59
CA ASN A 17 4.28 0.49 -15.62
C ASN A 17 5.71 0.94 -15.93
N ILE A 18 6.20 1.88 -15.15
CA ILE A 18 7.53 2.47 -15.31
C ILE A 18 8.42 2.17 -14.09
N VAL A 19 9.70 2.06 -14.33
CA VAL A 19 10.75 1.99 -13.33
C VAL A 19 11.76 3.11 -13.61
N THR A 20 12.33 3.68 -12.58
CA THR A 20 13.45 4.63 -12.73
C THR A 20 14.74 4.00 -12.22
N SER A 21 15.87 4.57 -12.60
CA SER A 21 17.17 4.15 -12.03
C SER A 21 17.24 4.35 -10.52
N SER A 22 16.38 5.22 -9.98
CA SER A 22 16.28 5.45 -8.54
C SER A 22 15.62 4.28 -7.80
N ASP A 23 14.58 3.65 -8.38
CA ASP A 23 13.92 2.48 -7.79
C ASP A 23 14.94 1.36 -7.59
N LEU A 24 15.71 1.03 -8.63
CA LEU A 24 16.76 0.00 -8.56
C LEU A 24 17.87 0.37 -7.55
N ALA A 25 18.30 1.63 -7.53
CA ALA A 25 19.35 2.08 -6.62
C ALA A 25 18.89 2.01 -5.15
N VAL A 26 17.65 2.40 -4.86
CA VAL A 26 17.06 2.32 -3.51
C VAL A 26 16.89 0.87 -3.10
N GLN A 27 16.38 0.00 -3.99
CA GLN A 27 16.23 -1.43 -3.69
C GLN A 27 17.58 -2.08 -3.38
N HIS A 28 18.60 -1.88 -4.23
CA HIS A 28 19.95 -2.43 -4.01
C HIS A 28 20.54 -1.95 -2.69
N PHE A 29 20.41 -0.67 -2.38
CA PHE A 29 20.92 -0.11 -1.12
C PHE A 29 20.23 -0.79 0.09
N LEU A 30 18.90 -0.87 0.09
CA LEU A 30 18.14 -1.45 1.20
C LEU A 30 18.45 -2.94 1.37
N THR A 31 18.45 -3.71 0.28
CA THR A 31 18.70 -5.16 0.34
C THR A 31 20.13 -5.47 0.77
N GLU A 32 21.14 -4.71 0.32
CA GLU A 32 22.52 -4.84 0.76
C GLU A 32 22.66 -4.58 2.26
N GLN A 33 22.09 -3.48 2.77
CA GLN A 33 22.14 -3.14 4.19
C GLN A 33 21.41 -4.17 5.05
N LEU A 34 20.19 -4.55 4.67
CA LEU A 34 19.41 -5.54 5.43
C LEU A 34 20.08 -6.92 5.41
N ARG A 35 20.59 -7.38 4.28
CA ARG A 35 21.29 -8.67 4.15
C ARG A 35 22.58 -8.71 4.98
N SER A 36 23.28 -7.60 5.09
CA SER A 36 24.50 -7.53 5.89
C SER A 36 24.26 -7.71 7.41
N HIS A 37 23.06 -7.32 7.87
CA HIS A 37 22.68 -7.40 9.29
C HIS A 37 21.81 -8.62 9.61
N TYR A 38 21.04 -9.11 8.63
CA TYR A 38 20.04 -10.18 8.78
C TYR A 38 20.12 -11.17 7.59
N PRO A 39 21.24 -11.92 7.46
CA PRO A 39 21.51 -12.76 6.29
C PRO A 39 20.54 -13.95 6.12
N GLU A 40 19.81 -14.33 7.19
CA GLU A 40 18.84 -15.42 7.19
C GLU A 40 17.44 -15.01 6.71
N ILE A 41 17.17 -13.71 6.55
CA ILE A 41 15.86 -13.19 6.13
C ILE A 41 15.84 -13.03 4.61
N GLY A 42 14.84 -13.61 3.95
CA GLY A 42 14.62 -13.49 2.51
C GLY A 42 14.08 -12.14 2.09
N PHE A 43 13.89 -11.94 0.77
CA PHE A 43 13.42 -10.68 0.20
C PHE A 43 12.30 -10.92 -0.81
N LEU A 44 11.22 -10.14 -0.69
CA LEU A 44 10.15 -10.00 -1.66
C LEU A 44 10.10 -8.52 -2.06
N CYS A 45 10.59 -8.20 -3.26
CA CYS A 45 10.76 -6.83 -3.73
C CYS A 45 9.99 -6.58 -5.02
N GLU A 46 9.67 -5.31 -5.30
CA GLU A 46 8.95 -4.95 -6.53
C GLU A 46 9.82 -5.09 -7.78
N GLU A 47 11.10 -4.67 -7.74
CA GLU A 47 11.86 -4.41 -8.96
C GLU A 47 12.62 -5.63 -9.49
N GLU A 48 13.04 -6.51 -8.65
CA GLU A 48 13.80 -7.70 -9.02
C GLU A 48 13.38 -8.89 -8.16
N ASP A 49 13.17 -10.04 -8.77
CA ASP A 49 13.00 -11.32 -8.08
C ASP A 49 14.35 -11.75 -7.53
N LEU A 50 14.61 -11.42 -6.26
CA LEU A 50 15.90 -11.71 -5.64
C LEU A 50 16.04 -13.14 -5.16
N GLU A 51 14.95 -13.77 -4.69
CA GLU A 51 14.97 -15.10 -4.06
C GLU A 51 13.59 -15.78 -4.10
N ASP A 52 13.59 -17.11 -4.04
CA ASP A 52 12.38 -17.86 -3.70
C ASP A 52 12.09 -17.72 -2.20
N VAL A 53 11.05 -16.98 -1.86
CA VAL A 53 10.67 -16.71 -0.47
C VAL A 53 10.14 -17.93 0.29
N SER A 54 9.78 -19.03 -0.42
CA SER A 54 9.21 -20.25 0.18
C SER A 54 10.17 -20.98 1.14
N GLY A 55 11.46 -20.70 1.04
CA GLY A 55 12.51 -21.29 1.90
C GLY A 55 12.80 -20.53 3.20
N HIS A 56 12.19 -19.34 3.39
CA HIS A 56 12.49 -18.45 4.52
C HIS A 56 11.34 -18.41 5.53
N GLU A 57 11.70 -18.45 6.84
CA GLU A 57 10.73 -18.25 7.93
C GLU A 57 10.26 -16.79 8.01
N ALA A 58 11.12 -15.86 7.63
CA ALA A 58 10.83 -14.43 7.58
C ALA A 58 11.35 -13.81 6.28
N VAL A 59 10.67 -12.78 5.78
CA VAL A 59 11.03 -12.05 4.57
C VAL A 59 10.87 -10.55 4.78
N TRP A 60 11.78 -9.78 4.19
CA TRP A 60 11.60 -8.37 3.96
C TRP A 60 10.75 -8.17 2.73
N VAL A 61 9.65 -7.44 2.86
CA VAL A 61 8.76 -7.05 1.75
C VAL A 61 9.02 -5.58 1.48
N ILE A 62 9.50 -5.25 0.25
CA ILE A 62 10.06 -3.93 -0.06
C ILE A 62 9.46 -3.38 -1.35
N ASP A 63 8.93 -2.15 -1.26
CA ASP A 63 8.72 -1.27 -2.40
C ASP A 63 9.74 -0.11 -2.29
N PRO A 64 10.70 -0.01 -3.22
CA PRO A 64 11.71 1.03 -3.18
C PRO A 64 11.15 2.43 -3.42
N ILE A 65 10.12 2.57 -4.28
CA ILE A 65 9.42 3.84 -4.51
C ILE A 65 7.96 3.58 -4.88
N ASP A 66 7.09 3.38 -3.87
CA ASP A 66 5.64 3.36 -4.11
C ASP A 66 5.20 4.74 -4.65
N GLY A 67 4.56 4.71 -5.81
CA GLY A 67 4.22 5.92 -6.55
C GLY A 67 5.31 6.37 -7.53
N THR A 68 6.00 5.46 -8.23
CA THR A 68 7.04 5.76 -9.23
C THR A 68 6.60 6.80 -10.27
N ALA A 69 5.32 6.74 -10.72
CA ALA A 69 4.78 7.73 -11.65
C ALA A 69 4.69 9.15 -11.06
N ASN A 70 4.47 9.27 -9.75
CA ASN A 70 4.51 10.53 -9.01
C ASN A 70 5.96 11.02 -8.88
N TYR A 71 6.86 10.12 -8.44
CA TYR A 71 8.27 10.41 -8.32
C TYR A 71 8.86 10.96 -9.63
N ALA A 72 8.63 10.27 -10.75
CA ALA A 72 9.09 10.67 -12.08
C ALA A 72 8.58 12.06 -12.53
N ARG A 73 7.50 12.55 -11.94
CA ARG A 73 6.91 13.86 -12.22
C ARG A 73 7.25 14.92 -11.17
N GLY A 74 8.01 14.57 -10.14
CA GLY A 74 8.31 15.46 -9.02
C GLY A 74 7.11 15.76 -8.13
N ASN A 75 6.14 14.84 -8.08
CA ASN A 75 5.02 14.90 -7.15
C ASN A 75 5.43 14.25 -5.82
N GLU A 76 5.10 14.89 -4.70
CA GLU A 76 5.50 14.48 -3.36
C GLU A 76 4.81 13.22 -2.82
N ASN A 77 3.75 12.75 -3.48
CA ASN A 77 3.01 11.55 -3.05
C ASN A 77 3.72 10.28 -3.55
N CYS A 78 4.86 10.00 -2.98
CA CYS A 78 5.61 8.77 -3.12
C CYS A 78 6.38 8.47 -1.83
N CYS A 79 6.71 7.21 -1.61
CA CYS A 79 7.38 6.77 -0.40
C CYS A 79 8.21 5.50 -0.63
N ILE A 80 9.06 5.18 0.34
CA ILE A 80 9.75 3.89 0.48
C ILE A 80 8.93 3.06 1.47
N SER A 81 8.62 1.81 1.13
CA SER A 81 7.85 0.90 1.98
C SER A 81 8.67 -0.35 2.30
N VAL A 82 8.83 -0.68 3.59
CA VAL A 82 9.56 -1.84 4.06
C VAL A 82 8.79 -2.52 5.17
N ALA A 83 8.49 -3.81 5.02
CA ALA A 83 7.90 -4.63 6.06
C ALA A 83 8.77 -5.85 6.39
N LEU A 84 8.76 -6.28 7.64
CA LEU A 84 9.21 -7.60 8.04
C LEU A 84 7.97 -8.49 8.20
N VAL A 85 7.91 -9.54 7.41
CA VAL A 85 6.84 -10.54 7.45
C VAL A 85 7.40 -11.87 7.89
N SER A 86 6.72 -12.55 8.84
CA SER A 86 7.05 -13.91 9.25
C SER A 86 5.78 -14.72 9.40
N ARG A 87 5.75 -15.92 8.81
CA ARG A 87 4.62 -16.86 8.88
C ARG A 87 3.29 -16.24 8.44
N GLY A 88 3.32 -15.37 7.43
CA GLY A 88 2.13 -14.69 6.91
C GLY A 88 1.63 -13.50 7.73
N GLU A 89 2.39 -13.05 8.73
CA GLU A 89 2.06 -11.89 9.56
C GLU A 89 3.12 -10.80 9.44
N ALA A 90 2.70 -9.54 9.27
CA ALA A 90 3.60 -8.40 9.34
C ALA A 90 3.97 -8.11 10.81
N LEU A 91 5.27 -8.09 11.09
CA LEU A 91 5.81 -7.85 12.43
C LEU A 91 6.32 -6.43 12.62
N LEU A 92 6.90 -5.86 11.55
CA LEU A 92 7.38 -4.47 11.49
C LEU A 92 6.91 -3.84 10.19
N GLY A 93 6.58 -2.56 10.23
CA GLY A 93 6.26 -1.76 9.06
C GLY A 93 6.95 -0.40 9.16
N VAL A 94 7.59 0.01 8.08
CA VAL A 94 8.22 1.31 7.91
C VAL A 94 7.81 1.88 6.56
N VAL A 95 7.23 3.08 6.56
CA VAL A 95 6.96 3.85 5.35
C VAL A 95 7.59 5.22 5.51
N TYR A 96 8.47 5.58 4.58
CA TYR A 96 9.15 6.87 4.61
C TYR A 96 8.82 7.69 3.37
N SER A 97 8.21 8.86 3.56
CA SER A 97 7.97 9.86 2.52
C SER A 97 9.02 10.97 2.61
N PRO A 98 10.08 10.95 1.78
CA PRO A 98 11.19 11.91 1.88
C PRO A 98 10.76 13.36 1.65
N TRP A 99 9.85 13.58 0.71
CA TRP A 99 9.36 14.92 0.35
C TRP A 99 8.57 15.59 1.47
N ARG A 100 7.84 14.78 2.24
CA ARG A 100 7.02 15.24 3.37
C ARG A 100 7.81 15.24 4.68
N GLY A 101 8.97 14.57 4.72
CA GLY A 101 9.73 14.38 5.95
C GLY A 101 8.99 13.53 6.98
N GLU A 102 8.13 12.60 6.52
CA GLU A 102 7.27 11.77 7.36
C GLU A 102 7.79 10.32 7.39
N LEU A 103 8.13 9.86 8.58
CA LEU A 103 8.51 8.47 8.85
C LEU A 103 7.41 7.80 9.66
N TYR A 104 6.66 6.93 9.01
CA TYR A 104 5.62 6.10 9.61
C TYR A 104 6.23 4.78 10.04
N THR A 105 5.91 4.33 11.25
CA THR A 105 6.44 3.08 11.81
C THR A 105 5.39 2.36 12.62
N ALA A 106 5.40 1.02 12.58
CA ALA A 106 4.65 0.17 13.48
C ALA A 106 5.43 -1.10 13.81
N GLU A 107 5.22 -1.60 15.01
CA GLU A 107 5.59 -2.95 15.42
C GLU A 107 4.33 -3.63 15.95
N LYS A 108 4.10 -4.88 15.53
CA LYS A 108 2.90 -5.63 15.88
C LYS A 108 2.63 -5.62 17.38
N GLY A 109 1.44 -5.15 17.78
CA GLY A 109 1.01 -5.03 19.18
C GLY A 109 1.60 -3.84 19.97
N LYS A 110 2.33 -2.91 19.30
CA LYS A 110 2.94 -1.75 19.97
C LYS A 110 2.44 -0.40 19.48
N GLY A 111 1.45 -0.40 18.58
CA GLY A 111 0.88 0.81 17.99
C GLY A 111 1.67 1.35 16.80
N ALA A 112 1.12 2.38 16.17
CA ALA A 112 1.67 3.06 15.02
C ALA A 112 2.09 4.49 15.35
N PHE A 113 3.12 4.99 14.66
CA PHE A 113 3.70 6.30 14.90
C PHE A 113 4.07 7.00 13.60
N CYS A 114 3.96 8.34 13.57
CA CYS A 114 4.58 9.20 12.56
C CYS A 114 5.57 10.15 13.22
N ASN A 115 6.84 10.09 12.83
CA ASN A 115 7.92 10.87 13.46
C ASN A 115 7.92 10.75 15.00
N GLY A 116 7.64 9.54 15.53
CA GLY A 116 7.57 9.23 16.94
C GLY A 116 6.28 9.70 17.66
N LYS A 117 5.32 10.30 16.95
CA LYS A 117 4.01 10.69 17.50
C LYS A 117 3.00 9.58 17.24
N PRO A 118 2.22 9.14 18.25
CA PRO A 118 1.21 8.10 18.06
C PRO A 118 0.20 8.47 16.99
N LEU A 119 -0.24 7.48 16.23
CA LEU A 119 -1.28 7.58 15.22
C LEU A 119 -2.56 6.92 15.70
N HIS A 120 -3.68 7.48 15.28
CA HIS A 120 -5.01 6.89 15.45
C HIS A 120 -5.86 7.21 14.23
N VAL A 121 -6.59 6.21 13.74
CA VAL A 121 -7.59 6.42 12.70
C VAL A 121 -8.68 7.38 13.19
N SER A 122 -9.37 8.00 12.23
CA SER A 122 -10.53 8.85 12.52
C SER A 122 -11.72 8.01 13.03
N ASP A 123 -12.58 8.58 13.83
CA ASP A 123 -13.84 8.00 14.29
C ASP A 123 -15.08 8.47 13.49
N ARG A 124 -14.84 9.16 12.34
CA ARG A 124 -15.92 9.63 11.47
C ARG A 124 -16.71 8.45 10.89
N PRO A 125 -18.05 8.59 10.80
CA PRO A 125 -18.89 7.56 10.19
C PRO A 125 -18.66 7.50 8.67
N PHE A 126 -19.04 6.39 8.05
CA PHE A 126 -18.87 6.11 6.63
C PHE A 126 -19.34 7.25 5.72
N GLU A 127 -20.50 7.84 6.03
CA GLU A 127 -21.15 8.91 5.24
C GLU A 127 -20.36 10.23 5.26
N GLN A 128 -19.47 10.42 6.23
CA GLN A 128 -18.57 11.57 6.32
C GLN A 128 -17.16 11.22 5.84
N GLY A 129 -16.94 9.96 5.47
CA GLY A 129 -15.63 9.43 5.11
C GLY A 129 -15.15 9.91 3.76
N LEU A 130 -13.83 10.05 3.65
CA LEU A 130 -13.13 10.17 2.38
C LEU A 130 -12.66 8.79 1.93
N LEU A 131 -12.93 8.47 0.66
CA LEU A 131 -12.50 7.24 0.02
C LEU A 131 -11.22 7.46 -0.79
N PHE A 132 -10.14 6.79 -0.43
CA PHE A 132 -9.00 6.60 -1.31
C PHE A 132 -9.24 5.41 -2.24
N THR A 133 -8.83 5.53 -3.52
CA THR A 133 -9.04 4.47 -4.50
C THR A 133 -8.16 4.63 -5.74
N ALA A 134 -8.07 3.57 -6.53
CA ALA A 134 -7.48 3.58 -7.85
C ALA A 134 -8.33 2.83 -8.89
N MET A 135 -8.04 3.08 -10.17
CA MET A 135 -8.79 2.56 -11.32
C MET A 135 -8.12 1.35 -11.97
N SER A 136 -7.35 0.55 -11.19
CA SER A 136 -6.62 -0.61 -11.71
C SER A 136 -5.75 -0.27 -12.92
N THR A 137 -4.75 0.56 -12.71
CA THR A 137 -3.95 1.22 -13.77
C THR A 137 -3.33 0.22 -14.77
N TYR A 138 -2.88 -0.93 -14.29
CA TYR A 138 -2.22 -1.97 -15.10
C TYR A 138 -3.19 -2.99 -15.73
N HIS A 139 -4.47 -2.96 -15.32
CA HIS A 139 -5.52 -3.88 -15.74
C HIS A 139 -6.76 -3.07 -16.16
N LYS A 140 -6.64 -2.35 -17.28
CA LYS A 140 -7.70 -1.44 -17.77
C LYS A 140 -9.00 -2.16 -18.12
N GLU A 141 -8.93 -3.46 -18.39
CA GLU A 141 -10.10 -4.32 -18.58
C GLU A 141 -11.01 -4.38 -17.35
N TRP A 142 -10.48 -4.11 -16.13
CA TRP A 142 -11.26 -4.06 -14.90
C TRP A 142 -11.80 -2.67 -14.55
N SER A 143 -11.44 -1.66 -15.33
CA SER A 143 -11.80 -0.25 -15.05
C SER A 143 -13.31 -0.04 -14.94
N ARG A 144 -14.12 -0.83 -15.67
CA ARG A 144 -15.58 -0.78 -15.57
C ARG A 144 -16.05 -1.20 -14.18
N TYR A 145 -15.56 -2.32 -13.66
CA TYR A 145 -15.89 -2.77 -12.30
C TYR A 145 -15.45 -1.75 -11.25
N CYS A 146 -14.21 -1.23 -11.36
CA CYS A 146 -13.74 -0.17 -10.48
C CYS A 146 -14.65 1.05 -10.51
N SER A 147 -15.07 1.50 -11.70
CA SER A 147 -15.96 2.65 -11.84
C SER A 147 -17.31 2.45 -11.18
N ASP A 148 -17.93 1.28 -11.36
CA ASP A 148 -19.24 0.97 -10.82
C ASP A 148 -19.19 0.86 -9.28
N ILE A 149 -18.14 0.23 -8.72
CA ILE A 149 -17.88 0.15 -7.28
C ILE A 149 -17.65 1.56 -6.69
N ILE A 150 -16.76 2.34 -7.31
CA ILE A 150 -16.45 3.70 -6.83
C ILE A 150 -17.67 4.60 -6.91
N TYR A 151 -18.50 4.47 -7.97
CA TYR A 151 -19.73 5.23 -8.10
C TYR A 151 -20.69 4.96 -6.94
N ASP A 152 -20.94 3.69 -6.59
CA ASP A 152 -21.84 3.35 -5.49
C ASP A 152 -21.27 3.79 -4.14
N LEU A 153 -19.98 3.58 -3.90
CA LEU A 153 -19.32 4.06 -2.68
C LEU A 153 -19.38 5.59 -2.55
N TYR A 154 -19.20 6.31 -3.67
CA TYR A 154 -19.30 7.77 -3.70
C TYR A 154 -20.71 8.28 -3.36
N GLN A 155 -21.78 7.53 -3.70
CA GLN A 155 -23.14 7.91 -3.30
C GLN A 155 -23.36 7.81 -1.78
N GLU A 156 -22.52 7.05 -1.09
CA GLU A 156 -22.68 6.74 0.32
C GLU A 156 -21.64 7.44 1.22
N CYS A 157 -20.47 7.81 0.71
CA CYS A 157 -19.42 8.53 1.42
C CYS A 157 -19.41 10.04 1.09
N ASN A 158 -18.51 10.79 1.72
CA ASN A 158 -18.45 12.25 1.53
C ASN A 158 -17.78 12.63 0.19
N ASP A 159 -16.63 12.01 -0.15
CA ASP A 159 -15.90 12.33 -1.39
C ASP A 159 -14.81 11.28 -1.66
N VAL A 160 -14.23 11.33 -2.88
CA VAL A 160 -13.19 10.42 -3.36
C VAL A 160 -11.87 11.17 -3.53
N ARG A 161 -10.78 10.53 -3.19
CA ARG A 161 -9.41 11.03 -3.40
C ARG A 161 -8.56 9.96 -4.06
N ARG A 162 -7.53 10.40 -4.80
CA ARG A 162 -6.50 9.55 -5.37
C ARG A 162 -5.17 10.28 -5.37
N THR A 163 -4.20 9.77 -4.62
CA THR A 163 -2.84 10.34 -4.63
C THR A 163 -1.91 9.59 -5.58
N GLY A 164 -2.14 8.29 -5.78
CA GLY A 164 -1.36 7.43 -6.67
C GLY A 164 -0.17 6.75 -6.00
N SER A 165 -0.22 6.60 -4.68
CA SER A 165 0.68 5.81 -3.84
C SER A 165 -0.16 5.13 -2.76
N ALA A 166 -0.27 3.81 -2.82
CA ALA A 166 -1.10 3.03 -1.91
C ALA A 166 -0.58 3.14 -0.46
N ALA A 167 0.72 3.01 -0.27
CA ALA A 167 1.31 3.09 1.06
C ALA A 167 1.16 4.48 1.69
N VAL A 168 1.27 5.58 0.90
CA VAL A 168 0.99 6.94 1.40
C VAL A 168 -0.48 7.08 1.80
N GLU A 169 -1.42 6.61 0.98
CA GLU A 169 -2.85 6.69 1.26
C GLU A 169 -3.24 5.93 2.54
N LEU A 170 -2.71 4.72 2.73
CA LEU A 170 -2.92 3.93 3.95
C LEU A 170 -2.29 4.58 5.19
N CYS A 171 -1.11 5.19 5.07
CA CYS A 171 -0.50 5.96 6.15
C CYS A 171 -1.31 7.22 6.51
N LEU A 172 -1.88 7.91 5.51
CA LEU A 172 -2.78 9.03 5.75
C LEU A 172 -4.08 8.59 6.45
N MET A 173 -4.61 7.40 6.13
CA MET A 173 -5.72 6.81 6.87
C MET A 173 -5.34 6.51 8.33
N ALA A 174 -4.17 5.93 8.57
CA ALA A 174 -3.64 5.68 9.92
C ALA A 174 -3.51 6.98 10.74
N ALA A 175 -3.26 8.11 10.06
CA ALA A 175 -3.20 9.45 10.66
C ALA A 175 -4.58 10.15 10.77
N GLY A 176 -5.68 9.49 10.38
CA GLY A 176 -7.05 10.00 10.51
C GLY A 176 -7.47 11.01 9.43
N PHE A 177 -6.76 11.08 8.29
CA PHE A 177 -7.10 12.00 7.18
C PHE A 177 -8.15 11.43 6.21
N ALA A 178 -8.34 10.11 6.20
CA ALA A 178 -9.38 9.44 5.41
C ALA A 178 -9.87 8.19 6.14
N GLU A 179 -11.03 7.68 5.75
CA GLU A 179 -11.74 6.63 6.47
C GLU A 179 -11.87 5.34 5.67
N LEU A 180 -11.78 5.41 4.34
CA LEU A 180 -12.12 4.31 3.44
C LEU A 180 -11.03 4.13 2.37
N TYR A 181 -10.77 2.87 2.00
CA TYR A 181 -9.86 2.52 0.91
C TYR A 181 -10.38 1.34 0.10
N PHE A 182 -10.30 1.45 -1.21
CA PHE A 182 -10.57 0.36 -2.15
C PHE A 182 -9.58 0.35 -3.29
N GLU A 183 -8.94 -0.79 -3.52
CA GLU A 183 -8.23 -1.08 -4.76
C GLU A 183 -8.43 -2.52 -5.21
N MET A 184 -8.65 -2.70 -6.52
CA MET A 184 -8.98 -4.00 -7.12
C MET A 184 -7.84 -5.02 -6.96
N ARG A 185 -6.61 -4.56 -7.04
CA ARG A 185 -5.41 -5.41 -6.93
C ARG A 185 -4.23 -4.58 -6.49
N LEU A 186 -3.65 -4.97 -5.37
CA LEU A 186 -2.37 -4.50 -4.87
C LEU A 186 -1.39 -5.67 -4.75
N MET A 187 -0.12 -5.37 -4.89
CA MET A 187 0.96 -6.31 -4.60
C MET A 187 1.34 -6.24 -3.12
N PRO A 188 1.94 -7.29 -2.54
CA PRO A 188 2.29 -7.29 -1.12
C PRO A 188 3.15 -6.10 -0.67
N TRP A 189 4.07 -5.63 -1.50
CA TRP A 189 4.94 -4.51 -1.19
C TRP A 189 4.21 -3.15 -1.11
N ASP A 190 3.08 -3.00 -1.80
CA ASP A 190 2.24 -1.79 -1.76
C ASP A 190 1.59 -1.59 -0.37
N TYR A 191 1.32 -2.69 0.38
CA TYR A 191 0.49 -2.61 1.58
C TYR A 191 1.04 -3.33 2.83
N ALA A 192 2.05 -4.19 2.73
CA ALA A 192 2.49 -4.97 3.90
C ALA A 192 2.92 -4.08 5.07
N ALA A 193 3.70 -3.04 4.83
CA ALA A 193 4.11 -2.08 5.84
C ALA A 193 2.96 -1.15 6.26
N ALA A 194 2.33 -0.49 5.28
CA ALA A 194 1.27 0.49 5.52
C ALA A 194 0.00 -0.15 6.11
N GLY A 195 -0.32 -1.38 5.75
CA GLY A 195 -1.42 -2.17 6.32
C GLY A 195 -1.21 -2.47 7.81
N LEU A 196 0.03 -2.82 8.21
CA LEU A 196 0.37 -2.96 9.63
C LEU A 196 0.24 -1.61 10.35
N ILE A 197 0.79 -0.54 9.78
CA ILE A 197 0.70 0.81 10.36
C ILE A 197 -0.77 1.20 10.57
N LEU A 198 -1.63 0.95 9.57
CA LEU A 198 -3.05 1.24 9.67
C LEU A 198 -3.74 0.40 10.75
N THR A 199 -3.47 -0.90 10.82
CA THR A 199 -4.10 -1.78 11.82
C THR A 199 -3.64 -1.47 13.23
N GLU A 200 -2.38 -1.16 13.44
CA GLU A 200 -1.82 -0.71 14.72
C GLU A 200 -2.34 0.70 15.14
N ALA A 201 -2.81 1.50 14.18
CA ALA A 201 -3.52 2.76 14.44
C ALA A 201 -5.03 2.57 14.74
N GLY A 202 -5.53 1.33 14.73
CA GLY A 202 -6.94 0.98 15.00
C GLY A 202 -7.81 0.79 13.77
N GLY A 203 -7.25 0.85 12.56
CA GLY A 203 -7.96 0.56 11.31
C GLY A 203 -8.16 -0.94 11.07
N HIS A 204 -8.91 -1.25 10.02
CA HIS A 204 -9.22 -2.61 9.59
C HIS A 204 -8.90 -2.80 8.12
N VAL A 205 -8.33 -3.95 7.78
CA VAL A 205 -8.02 -4.36 6.40
C VAL A 205 -8.66 -5.70 6.10
N CYS A 206 -9.13 -5.89 4.87
CA CYS A 206 -9.56 -7.20 4.41
C CYS A 206 -9.40 -7.34 2.89
N SER A 207 -9.39 -8.58 2.42
CA SER A 207 -9.46 -8.92 1.01
C SER A 207 -10.89 -9.32 0.61
N TYR A 208 -11.05 -9.81 -0.64
CA TYR A 208 -12.35 -10.17 -1.20
C TYR A 208 -13.10 -11.26 -0.38
N ASP A 209 -12.38 -12.17 0.23
CA ASP A 209 -12.97 -13.24 1.07
C ASP A 209 -13.37 -12.76 2.48
N GLY A 210 -12.97 -11.55 2.86
CA GLY A 210 -13.21 -10.94 4.17
C GLY A 210 -12.12 -11.24 5.19
N ASN A 211 -11.10 -12.01 4.83
CA ASN A 211 -9.92 -12.27 5.65
C ASN A 211 -8.84 -11.19 5.45
N ALA A 212 -7.79 -11.23 6.25
CA ALA A 212 -6.61 -10.41 6.01
C ALA A 212 -6.01 -10.73 4.62
N PRO A 213 -5.56 -9.72 3.86
CA PRO A 213 -4.91 -9.95 2.56
C PRO A 213 -3.62 -10.74 2.72
N SER A 214 -3.28 -11.53 1.68
CA SER A 214 -2.01 -12.28 1.63
C SER A 214 -0.84 -11.31 1.65
N LEU A 215 0.23 -11.62 2.38
CA LEU A 215 1.47 -10.84 2.38
C LEU A 215 2.52 -11.39 1.40
N TYR A 216 2.14 -12.37 0.56
CA TYR A 216 3.00 -13.00 -0.44
C TYR A 216 2.42 -12.97 -1.85
N GLU A 217 1.10 -12.80 -1.97
CA GLU A 217 0.37 -12.82 -3.24
C GLU A 217 -0.44 -11.56 -3.45
N PRO A 218 -0.71 -11.15 -4.68
CA PRO A 218 -1.57 -10.01 -4.97
C PRO A 218 -2.96 -10.20 -4.36
N SER A 219 -3.57 -9.10 -3.92
CA SER A 219 -4.88 -9.13 -3.30
C SER A 219 -5.75 -7.94 -3.71
N LEU A 220 -7.06 -8.16 -3.85
CA LEU A 220 -8.01 -7.06 -3.70
C LEU A 220 -7.87 -6.53 -2.28
N PHE A 221 -7.75 -5.23 -2.15
CA PHE A 221 -7.45 -4.60 -0.87
C PHE A 221 -8.54 -3.60 -0.47
N LEU A 222 -9.09 -3.83 0.70
CA LEU A 222 -10.03 -2.93 1.37
C LEU A 222 -9.48 -2.53 2.72
N ALA A 223 -9.63 -1.25 3.04
CA ALA A 223 -9.33 -0.77 4.37
C ALA A 223 -10.37 0.26 4.84
N ALA A 224 -10.58 0.31 6.15
CA ALA A 224 -11.45 1.29 6.75
C ALA A 224 -11.00 1.64 8.18
N ASN A 225 -11.51 2.76 8.68
CA ASN A 225 -11.31 3.19 10.06
C ASN A 225 -12.04 2.34 11.09
N SER A 226 -13.01 1.52 10.66
CA SER A 226 -13.76 0.61 11.54
C SER A 226 -14.09 -0.70 10.83
N LYS A 227 -14.36 -1.75 11.62
CA LYS A 227 -14.77 -3.04 11.09
C LYS A 227 -16.08 -2.95 10.31
N ASP A 228 -17.06 -2.22 10.84
CA ASP A 228 -18.37 -2.05 10.19
C ASP A 228 -18.25 -1.36 8.84
N SER A 229 -17.41 -0.32 8.76
CA SER A 229 -17.10 0.37 7.48
C SER A 229 -16.40 -0.57 6.48
N CYS A 230 -15.46 -1.40 6.94
CA CYS A 230 -14.77 -2.39 6.10
C CYS A 230 -15.74 -3.46 5.56
N GLU A 231 -16.66 -3.96 6.40
CA GLU A 231 -17.70 -4.90 5.98
C GLU A 231 -18.67 -4.27 4.97
N ARG A 232 -18.96 -2.97 5.11
CA ARG A 232 -19.82 -2.23 4.17
C ARG A 232 -19.13 -2.10 2.81
N LEU A 233 -17.84 -1.70 2.77
CA LEU A 233 -17.03 -1.71 1.56
C LEU A 233 -17.07 -3.07 0.87
N LEU A 234 -16.84 -4.15 1.62
CA LEU A 234 -16.81 -5.50 1.08
C LEU A 234 -18.16 -5.92 0.47
N ARG A 235 -19.30 -5.52 1.07
CA ARG A 235 -20.63 -5.80 0.50
C ARG A 235 -20.81 -5.10 -0.85
N THR A 236 -20.42 -3.83 -0.98
CA THR A 236 -20.52 -3.09 -2.25
C THR A 236 -19.62 -3.71 -3.32
N VAL A 237 -18.39 -4.08 -2.96
CA VAL A 237 -17.46 -4.75 -3.88
C VAL A 237 -18.06 -6.09 -4.36
N ARG A 238 -18.57 -6.94 -3.47
CA ARG A 238 -19.15 -8.24 -3.83
C ARG A 238 -20.44 -8.12 -4.64
N HIS A 239 -21.16 -7.01 -4.53
CA HIS A 239 -22.34 -6.75 -5.36
C HIS A 239 -21.96 -6.61 -6.85
N HIS A 240 -20.84 -5.91 -7.13
CA HIS A 240 -20.36 -5.70 -8.50
C HIS A 240 -19.45 -6.82 -9.01
N LEU A 241 -18.80 -7.54 -8.10
CA LEU A 241 -17.86 -8.62 -8.40
C LEU A 241 -18.36 -9.91 -7.75
N PRO A 242 -19.22 -10.70 -8.41
CA PRO A 242 -19.69 -11.99 -7.87
C PRO A 242 -18.55 -13.03 -7.75
N ALA A 243 -17.43 -12.83 -8.46
CA ALA A 243 -16.18 -13.57 -8.36
C ALA A 243 -15.02 -12.65 -8.72
N MET A 244 -13.82 -12.98 -8.22
CA MET A 244 -12.60 -12.26 -8.59
C MET A 244 -12.29 -12.45 -10.08
N PRO A 245 -11.85 -11.39 -10.80
CA PRO A 245 -11.54 -11.47 -12.21
C PRO A 245 -10.15 -12.08 -12.52
N TYR A 246 -9.40 -12.53 -11.48
CA TYR A 246 -8.07 -13.15 -11.58
C TYR A 246 -7.88 -14.25 -10.54
#